data_6ca96f78d1b052329186e6f7fbe7ddd4
#
_entry.id   6ca96f78d1b052329186e6f7fbe7ddd4
#
_cell.length_a   1.000
_cell.length_b   1.000
_cell.length_c   1.000
_cell.angle_alpha   90.00
_cell.angle_beta   90.00
_cell.angle_gamma   90.00
#
_symmetry.space_group_name_H-M   'P 1'
#
loop_
_entity.id
_entity.type
_entity.pdbx_description
1 polymer ?
#
loop_
_entity_poly.entity_id
_entity_poly.type
_entity_poly.pdbx_seq_one_letter_code
_entity_poly.pdbx_strand_id
1 'polypeptide(L)'
;MCSQNFGYGLSGYLNGSFPYPLINNNGGNWDLVVMAHELGHNFGTGHTHDSYNPPIDNCGNDDCTGAADGTIMSYCHTCPSGISNITLNFHPLVRNQILNYLNSACDLTATGATAIDDQVATLPDEPVLVDVLLNDQAASCDAVSLVSADGLSVEGGEVEVVVNAGGTGRDQIRYTPPTGFSGSDSFAYAINGGDTAIVNVDVLSLRQPDAPGATTPGVGVAYYELDDPTVLPDFSTLDSYDSDEFPSINLPSTGGNFATSGRADDVGAVFTGFVEVPAGGMYTFFTESDDGSRLLIGDEQIVNNDGLHGMQERSGEIALGAGKHAIRVEFFERGGGAGIIVRFQGPNISKRVIEQSRWSQAIDCPADVTGDGSVDLADLNLVLGNFGLATDDGDASGDGLVDLADLNAILGAFGTSCE
;
A
#
# COMPACT_ATOMS: atom_id res chain seq x y z
N MET A 1 45.14 11.22 -10.64
CA MET A 1 44.84 12.52 -10.05
C MET A 1 43.34 12.68 -10.11
N CYS A 2 42.67 12.56 -9.00
CA CYS A 2 41.21 12.84 -8.93
C CYS A 2 41.04 14.35 -9.13
N SER A 3 40.30 14.77 -10.15
CA SER A 3 39.93 16.18 -10.31
C SER A 3 38.91 16.50 -9.24
N GLN A 4 39.25 17.37 -8.30
CA GLN A 4 38.32 17.87 -7.31
C GLN A 4 37.35 18.82 -8.03
N ASN A 5 36.16 18.33 -8.35
CA ASN A 5 35.03 19.17 -8.69
C ASN A 5 34.34 19.51 -7.37
N PHE A 6 34.47 20.75 -6.92
CA PHE A 6 33.72 21.23 -5.77
C PHE A 6 32.27 21.45 -6.19
N GLY A 7 31.37 20.56 -5.77
CA GLY A 7 29.94 20.84 -5.74
C GLY A 7 29.63 21.62 -4.46
N TYR A 8 28.76 22.64 -4.54
CA TYR A 8 28.16 23.26 -3.37
C TYR A 8 26.68 23.43 -3.62
N GLY A 9 25.91 23.04 -2.62
CA GLY A 9 24.48 23.32 -2.57
C GLY A 9 24.23 24.50 -1.64
N LEU A 10 23.26 25.33 -1.98
CA LEU A 10 22.83 26.46 -1.17
C LEU A 10 21.36 26.27 -0.80
N SER A 11 21.08 26.05 0.48
CA SER A 11 19.73 25.96 1.00
C SER A 11 19.37 27.18 1.85
N GLY A 12 18.15 27.69 1.66
CA GLY A 12 17.59 28.79 2.43
C GLY A 12 16.36 28.38 3.21
N TYR A 13 15.95 29.22 4.14
CA TYR A 13 14.72 29.05 4.92
C TYR A 13 14.65 27.78 5.79
N LEU A 14 15.79 27.20 6.16
CA LEU A 14 15.83 26.08 7.08
C LEU A 14 15.55 26.58 8.50
N ASN A 15 14.66 25.91 9.22
CA ASN A 15 14.28 26.24 10.59
C ASN A 15 14.57 25.11 11.59
N GLY A 16 15.11 23.98 11.12
CA GLY A 16 15.43 22.81 11.93
C GLY A 16 14.22 21.99 12.35
N SER A 17 13.06 22.22 11.73
CA SER A 17 11.81 21.51 12.06
C SER A 17 11.44 20.51 10.96
N PHE A 18 11.15 19.29 11.35
CA PHE A 18 10.56 18.25 10.50
C PHE A 18 9.76 17.27 11.36
N PRO A 19 8.75 16.60 10.80
CA PRO A 19 7.95 15.64 11.54
C PRO A 19 8.76 14.40 11.96
N TYR A 20 8.48 13.88 13.14
CA TYR A 20 9.05 12.61 13.60
C TYR A 20 7.93 11.75 14.22
N PRO A 21 7.78 10.46 13.81
CA PRO A 21 8.59 9.77 12.79
C PRO A 21 8.47 10.40 11.41
N LEU A 22 9.48 10.15 10.54
CA LEU A 22 9.48 10.67 9.17
C LEU A 22 8.33 10.05 8.37
N ILE A 23 7.58 10.89 7.68
CA ILE A 23 6.42 10.49 6.88
C ILE A 23 6.62 11.01 5.46
N ASN A 24 6.45 10.16 4.45
CA ASN A 24 6.45 10.58 3.05
C ASN A 24 5.35 11.60 2.78
N ASN A 25 5.55 12.44 1.78
CA ASN A 25 4.56 13.38 1.27
C ASN A 25 3.97 14.32 2.34
N ASN A 26 4.77 14.72 3.32
CA ASN A 26 4.36 15.60 4.41
C ASN A 26 4.85 17.03 4.21
N GLY A 27 3.95 18.02 4.35
CA GLY A 27 4.28 19.45 4.18
C GLY A 27 5.35 19.99 5.14
N GLY A 28 5.59 19.31 6.26
CA GLY A 28 6.66 19.64 7.22
C GLY A 28 8.06 19.15 6.83
N ASN A 29 8.23 18.44 5.72
CA ASN A 29 9.50 17.84 5.32
C ASN A 29 10.50 18.82 4.67
N TRP A 30 10.19 20.12 4.58
CA TRP A 30 10.99 21.09 3.84
C TRP A 30 12.48 21.01 4.14
N ASP A 31 12.85 21.14 5.42
CA ASP A 31 14.26 21.19 5.81
C ASP A 31 15.01 19.91 5.45
N LEU A 32 14.38 18.76 5.67
CA LEU A 32 14.96 17.45 5.34
C LEU A 32 15.15 17.27 3.84
N VAL A 33 14.11 17.59 3.07
CA VAL A 33 14.15 17.45 1.60
C VAL A 33 15.19 18.37 1.00
N VAL A 34 15.24 19.64 1.40
CA VAL A 34 16.21 20.61 0.89
C VAL A 34 17.64 20.19 1.22
N MET A 35 17.91 19.79 2.48
CA MET A 35 19.24 19.30 2.86
C MET A 35 19.67 18.08 2.04
N ALA A 36 18.80 17.11 1.88
CA ALA A 36 19.08 15.91 1.10
C ALA A 36 19.24 16.20 -0.40
N HIS A 37 18.47 17.15 -0.94
CA HIS A 37 18.56 17.63 -2.32
C HIS A 37 19.94 18.24 -2.60
N GLU A 38 20.36 19.22 -1.78
CA GLU A 38 21.66 19.86 -1.94
C GLU A 38 22.82 18.88 -1.75
N LEU A 39 22.67 17.94 -0.83
CA LEU A 39 23.63 16.86 -0.67
C LEU A 39 23.70 15.97 -1.92
N GLY A 40 22.57 15.71 -2.58
CA GLY A 40 22.52 15.01 -3.86
C GLY A 40 23.42 15.67 -4.92
N HIS A 41 23.38 17.01 -5.05
CA HIS A 41 24.26 17.74 -5.94
C HIS A 41 25.74 17.55 -5.60
N ASN A 42 26.09 17.50 -4.31
CA ASN A 42 27.48 17.23 -3.90
C ASN A 42 27.96 15.83 -4.30
N PHE A 43 27.06 14.89 -4.52
CA PHE A 43 27.33 13.56 -5.08
C PHE A 43 27.19 13.51 -6.61
N GLY A 44 27.17 14.65 -7.28
CA GLY A 44 27.21 14.75 -8.73
C GLY A 44 25.87 14.51 -9.43
N THR A 45 24.75 14.51 -8.71
CA THR A 45 23.43 14.39 -9.35
C THR A 45 22.89 15.73 -9.82
N GLY A 46 22.08 15.71 -10.86
CA GLY A 46 21.29 16.85 -11.31
C GLY A 46 19.80 16.69 -10.97
N HIS A 47 19.00 17.66 -11.39
CA HIS A 47 17.57 17.61 -11.19
C HIS A 47 16.89 16.59 -12.09
N THR A 48 15.80 16.02 -11.63
CA THR A 48 15.06 14.96 -12.33
C THR A 48 14.42 15.42 -13.64
N HIS A 49 14.11 16.70 -13.76
CA HIS A 49 13.41 17.27 -14.93
C HIS A 49 14.33 17.70 -16.08
N ASP A 50 15.63 17.91 -15.86
CA ASP A 50 16.56 18.46 -16.84
C ASP A 50 17.87 17.68 -17.05
N SER A 51 18.28 16.89 -16.08
CA SER A 51 19.59 16.23 -16.06
C SER A 51 19.56 14.77 -16.52
N TYR A 52 18.41 14.25 -16.89
CA TYR A 52 18.20 12.86 -17.33
C TYR A 52 17.54 12.82 -18.72
N ASN A 53 17.82 11.78 -19.51
CA ASN A 53 17.23 11.61 -20.85
C ASN A 53 16.69 10.17 -21.03
N PRO A 54 15.37 9.95 -21.08
CA PRO A 54 14.35 10.98 -20.91
C PRO A 54 14.32 11.58 -19.50
N PRO A 55 13.74 12.77 -19.30
CA PRO A 55 13.50 13.31 -17.96
C PRO A 55 12.75 12.33 -17.08
N ILE A 56 13.09 12.29 -15.78
CA ILE A 56 12.41 11.43 -14.79
C ILE A 56 11.03 11.98 -14.46
N ASP A 57 10.93 13.31 -14.34
CA ASP A 57 9.68 14.07 -14.21
C ASP A 57 9.81 15.39 -14.98
N ASN A 58 8.73 16.16 -15.06
CA ASN A 58 8.71 17.44 -15.76
C ASN A 58 8.34 18.63 -14.86
N CYS A 59 8.30 18.44 -13.55
CA CYS A 59 7.83 19.45 -12.61
C CYS A 59 8.58 20.79 -12.70
N GLY A 60 9.88 20.76 -12.96
CA GLY A 60 10.70 21.95 -13.16
C GLY A 60 10.45 22.67 -14.50
N ASN A 61 9.63 22.08 -15.38
CA ASN A 61 9.27 22.62 -16.70
C ASN A 61 7.80 23.07 -16.75
N ASP A 62 7.21 23.42 -15.61
CA ASP A 62 5.82 23.85 -15.46
C ASP A 62 4.77 22.76 -15.81
N ASP A 63 5.16 21.50 -15.89
CA ASP A 63 4.26 20.38 -16.08
C ASP A 63 4.14 19.60 -14.77
N CYS A 64 3.02 19.78 -14.09
CA CYS A 64 2.72 19.13 -12.81
C CYS A 64 2.04 17.76 -12.93
N THR A 65 2.00 17.18 -14.13
CA THR A 65 1.48 15.84 -14.34
C THR A 65 2.36 14.83 -13.58
N GLY A 66 1.77 14.07 -12.65
CA GLY A 66 2.51 13.11 -11.81
C GLY A 66 3.34 13.76 -10.68
N ALA A 67 3.06 15.01 -10.33
CA ALA A 67 3.83 15.72 -9.30
C ALA A 67 3.81 15.02 -7.93
N ALA A 68 2.76 14.28 -7.60
CA ALA A 68 2.64 13.51 -6.35
C ALA A 68 3.69 12.39 -6.19
N ASP A 69 4.30 11.95 -7.31
CA ASP A 69 5.37 10.96 -7.33
C ASP A 69 6.79 11.59 -7.29
N GLY A 70 6.88 12.85 -6.90
CA GLY A 70 8.13 13.58 -6.79
C GLY A 70 9.11 12.94 -5.81
N THR A 71 10.41 12.97 -6.13
CA THR A 71 11.50 12.48 -5.29
C THR A 71 12.44 13.61 -4.88
N ILE A 72 13.41 13.34 -4.02
CA ILE A 72 14.26 14.39 -3.40
C ILE A 72 14.92 15.32 -4.42
N MET A 73 15.37 14.84 -5.60
CA MET A 73 15.98 15.69 -6.63
C MET A 73 14.97 16.32 -7.59
N SER A 74 13.66 16.19 -7.33
CA SER A 74 12.64 16.78 -8.19
C SER A 74 12.27 18.21 -7.77
N TYR A 75 11.69 18.95 -8.71
CA TYR A 75 11.08 20.25 -8.45
C TYR A 75 9.56 20.18 -8.28
N CYS A 76 9.02 18.98 -7.99
CA CYS A 76 7.58 18.79 -7.81
C CYS A 76 7.01 19.58 -6.62
N HIS A 77 7.86 20.03 -5.70
CA HIS A 77 7.47 20.97 -4.65
C HIS A 77 7.02 22.34 -5.17
N THR A 78 7.30 22.70 -6.42
CA THR A 78 6.81 23.94 -7.07
C THR A 78 5.39 23.80 -7.61
N CYS A 79 4.88 22.58 -7.69
CA CYS A 79 3.52 22.26 -8.11
C CYS A 79 2.50 22.44 -6.97
N PRO A 80 1.19 22.45 -7.26
CA PRO A 80 0.15 22.40 -6.22
C PRO A 80 0.40 21.26 -5.24
N SER A 81 0.08 21.46 -3.97
CA SER A 81 0.45 20.63 -2.80
C SER A 81 1.89 20.82 -2.29
N GLY A 82 2.73 21.57 -2.98
CA GLY A 82 4.04 21.98 -2.46
C GLY A 82 4.95 20.78 -2.12
N ILE A 83 5.56 20.83 -0.93
CA ILE A 83 6.50 19.80 -0.49
C ILE A 83 5.83 18.44 -0.21
N SER A 84 4.50 18.42 -0.06
CA SER A 84 3.75 17.16 0.08
C SER A 84 3.78 16.30 -1.20
N ASN A 85 4.25 16.84 -2.32
CA ASN A 85 4.50 16.05 -3.53
C ASN A 85 5.80 15.22 -3.46
N ILE A 86 6.64 15.40 -2.43
CA ILE A 86 7.97 14.80 -2.37
C ILE A 86 7.96 13.59 -1.42
N THR A 87 8.26 12.41 -1.97
CA THR A 87 8.62 11.23 -1.20
C THR A 87 10.07 11.34 -0.70
N LEU A 88 10.33 10.84 0.52
CA LEU A 88 11.64 10.90 1.16
C LEU A 88 12.61 9.84 0.62
N ASN A 89 12.75 9.77 -0.70
CA ASN A 89 13.67 8.89 -1.38
C ASN A 89 14.31 9.59 -2.59
N PHE A 90 15.42 9.05 -3.05
CA PHE A 90 15.99 9.39 -4.36
C PHE A 90 15.42 8.43 -5.42
N HIS A 91 15.05 8.97 -6.58
CA HIS A 91 14.70 8.10 -7.71
C HIS A 91 15.83 7.10 -8.00
N PRO A 92 15.55 5.86 -8.43
CA PRO A 92 16.57 4.83 -8.66
C PRO A 92 17.74 5.28 -9.55
N LEU A 93 17.50 6.03 -10.62
CA LEU A 93 18.57 6.57 -11.48
C LEU A 93 19.44 7.59 -10.75
N VAL A 94 18.87 8.45 -9.93
CA VAL A 94 19.60 9.41 -9.08
C VAL A 94 20.43 8.68 -8.06
N ARG A 95 19.85 7.71 -7.38
CA ARG A 95 20.53 6.86 -6.40
C ARG A 95 21.74 6.13 -7.01
N ASN A 96 21.57 5.55 -8.20
CA ASN A 96 22.68 4.92 -8.92
C ASN A 96 23.81 5.90 -9.23
N GLN A 97 23.50 7.14 -9.58
CA GLN A 97 24.50 8.17 -9.83
C GLN A 97 25.26 8.54 -8.56
N ILE A 98 24.55 8.72 -7.43
CA ILE A 98 25.17 8.95 -6.10
C ILE A 98 26.13 7.81 -5.77
N LEU A 99 25.70 6.56 -5.92
CA LEU A 99 26.53 5.39 -5.61
C LEU A 99 27.73 5.26 -6.52
N ASN A 100 27.56 5.53 -7.82
CA ASN A 100 28.71 5.57 -8.75
C ASN A 100 29.70 6.66 -8.36
N TYR A 101 29.24 7.82 -7.90
CA TYR A 101 30.11 8.88 -7.40
C TYR A 101 30.86 8.42 -6.14
N LEU A 102 30.16 7.89 -5.15
CA LEU A 102 30.75 7.38 -3.91
C LEU A 102 31.77 6.28 -4.18
N ASN A 103 31.47 5.34 -5.07
CA ASN A 103 32.39 4.28 -5.46
C ASN A 103 33.63 4.79 -6.23
N SER A 104 33.53 5.97 -6.84
CA SER A 104 34.65 6.62 -7.54
C SER A 104 35.44 7.64 -6.69
N ALA A 105 34.89 8.00 -5.52
CA ALA A 105 35.51 9.01 -4.64
C ALA A 105 36.76 8.46 -3.95
N CYS A 106 37.94 8.89 -4.38
CA CYS A 106 39.22 8.43 -3.87
C CYS A 106 39.57 8.83 -2.44
N ASP A 107 38.73 9.66 -1.79
CA ASP A 107 38.97 10.18 -0.44
C ASP A 107 38.35 9.32 0.70
N LEU A 108 37.62 8.27 0.34
CA LEU A 108 37.15 7.31 1.34
C LEU A 108 38.31 6.38 1.69
N THR A 109 38.97 6.61 2.81
CA THR A 109 40.04 5.74 3.33
C THR A 109 39.44 4.43 3.86
N ALA A 110 38.83 3.64 3.00
CA ALA A 110 38.49 2.28 3.31
C ALA A 110 39.78 1.43 3.33
N THR A 111 40.07 0.78 4.42
CA THR A 111 41.22 -0.14 4.56
C THR A 111 41.03 -1.47 3.83
N GLY A 112 39.90 -1.66 3.17
CA GLY A 112 39.49 -2.82 2.36
C GLY A 112 38.17 -2.54 1.68
N ALA A 113 37.78 -3.34 0.70
CA ALA A 113 36.38 -3.38 0.23
C ALA A 113 35.50 -3.92 1.36
N THR A 114 34.35 -3.32 1.56
CA THR A 114 33.42 -3.71 2.62
C THR A 114 32.08 -4.08 2.01
N ALA A 115 31.65 -5.30 2.24
CA ALA A 115 30.32 -5.79 1.91
C ALA A 115 29.35 -5.39 3.05
N ILE A 116 28.17 -4.97 2.69
CA ILE A 116 27.12 -4.50 3.63
C ILE A 116 25.86 -5.32 3.40
N ASP A 117 25.29 -5.85 4.48
CA ASP A 117 24.06 -6.65 4.41
C ASP A 117 22.94 -5.94 3.64
N ASP A 118 22.22 -6.74 2.86
CA ASP A 118 21.06 -6.31 2.08
C ASP A 118 19.77 -6.81 2.69
N GLN A 119 18.68 -6.12 2.36
CA GLN A 119 17.34 -6.57 2.67
C GLN A 119 16.46 -6.44 1.43
N VAL A 120 15.68 -7.48 1.16
CA VAL A 120 14.74 -7.53 0.04
C VAL A 120 13.49 -8.26 0.45
N ALA A 121 12.34 -7.90 -0.15
CA ALA A 121 11.10 -8.64 0.00
C ALA A 121 10.66 -9.19 -1.36
N THR A 122 10.00 -10.36 -1.32
CA THR A 122 9.36 -10.96 -2.49
C THR A 122 8.08 -11.69 -2.05
N LEU A 123 7.38 -12.29 -3.01
CA LEU A 123 6.19 -13.11 -2.78
C LEU A 123 6.53 -14.61 -2.90
N PRO A 124 5.70 -15.52 -2.36
CA PRO A 124 5.85 -16.95 -2.60
C PRO A 124 5.92 -17.26 -4.10
N ASP A 125 6.85 -18.14 -4.46
CA ASP A 125 7.10 -18.58 -5.84
C ASP A 125 7.51 -17.47 -6.86
N GLU A 126 7.75 -16.22 -6.39
CA GLU A 126 8.16 -15.10 -7.23
C GLU A 126 9.66 -14.82 -7.08
N PRO A 127 10.47 -15.00 -8.14
CA PRO A 127 11.89 -14.67 -8.09
C PRO A 127 12.12 -13.16 -7.94
N VAL A 128 13.12 -12.78 -7.15
CA VAL A 128 13.56 -11.39 -7.02
C VAL A 128 15.02 -11.23 -7.44
N LEU A 129 15.31 -10.12 -8.09
CA LEU A 129 16.67 -9.75 -8.51
C LEU A 129 17.23 -8.68 -7.56
N VAL A 130 18.33 -8.97 -6.90
CA VAL A 130 18.95 -8.12 -5.87
C VAL A 130 20.26 -7.54 -6.39
N ASP A 131 20.38 -6.21 -6.40
CA ASP A 131 21.64 -5.52 -6.70
C ASP A 131 22.45 -5.35 -5.40
N VAL A 132 23.07 -6.44 -4.96
CA VAL A 132 23.79 -6.53 -3.69
C VAL A 132 25.02 -5.61 -3.62
N LEU A 133 25.53 -5.15 -4.75
CA LEU A 133 26.68 -4.25 -4.78
C LEU A 133 26.28 -2.77 -4.62
N LEU A 134 25.00 -2.49 -4.38
CA LEU A 134 24.48 -1.12 -4.38
C LEU A 134 24.91 -0.32 -3.17
N ASN A 135 25.01 -0.97 -2.01
CA ASN A 135 25.40 -0.41 -0.70
C ASN A 135 26.84 -0.74 -0.30
N ASP A 136 27.53 -1.62 -1.06
CA ASP A 136 28.90 -2.02 -0.80
C ASP A 136 29.91 -0.93 -1.09
N GLN A 137 31.03 -0.95 -0.36
CA GLN A 137 32.08 0.07 -0.46
C GLN A 137 33.35 -0.52 -1.07
N ALA A 138 33.91 0.20 -2.04
CA ALA A 138 35.18 -0.17 -2.64
C ALA A 138 36.37 0.13 -1.73
N ALA A 139 37.41 -0.69 -1.84
CA ALA A 139 38.72 -0.45 -1.23
C ALA A 139 39.55 0.56 -2.04
N SER A 140 39.31 1.80 -2.00
CA SER A 140 39.97 2.80 -2.89
C SER A 140 39.18 3.07 -4.19
N CYS A 141 39.87 3.42 -5.27
CA CYS A 141 39.25 3.73 -6.57
C CYS A 141 38.86 2.50 -7.41
N ASP A 142 38.94 1.32 -6.88
CA ASP A 142 38.57 0.08 -7.58
C ASP A 142 37.05 -0.13 -7.49
N ALA A 143 36.45 -0.65 -8.55
CA ALA A 143 35.04 -0.99 -8.53
C ALA A 143 34.79 -2.21 -7.62
N VAL A 144 33.67 -2.17 -6.85
CA VAL A 144 33.16 -3.38 -6.19
C VAL A 144 32.64 -4.33 -7.26
N SER A 145 32.96 -5.61 -7.12
CA SER A 145 32.45 -6.67 -7.98
C SER A 145 32.09 -7.90 -7.19
N LEU A 146 31.05 -8.58 -7.63
CA LEU A 146 30.61 -9.85 -7.05
C LEU A 146 31.59 -10.95 -7.40
N VAL A 147 32.01 -11.74 -6.42
CA VAL A 147 32.93 -12.87 -6.62
C VAL A 147 32.15 -14.20 -6.56
N SER A 148 31.25 -14.35 -5.60
CA SER A 148 30.42 -15.54 -5.44
C SER A 148 29.17 -15.24 -4.62
N ALA A 149 28.21 -16.12 -4.73
CA ALA A 149 27.07 -16.21 -3.81
C ALA A 149 26.87 -17.69 -3.44
N ASP A 150 26.17 -17.95 -2.35
CA ASP A 150 25.67 -19.28 -2.04
C ASP A 150 24.79 -19.78 -3.20
N GLY A 151 24.79 -21.10 -3.44
CA GLY A 151 23.92 -21.68 -4.49
C GLY A 151 22.50 -21.96 -4.01
N LEU A 152 22.34 -22.00 -2.67
CA LEU A 152 21.06 -22.16 -1.98
C LEU A 152 21.04 -21.25 -0.76
N SER A 153 19.86 -20.74 -0.43
CA SER A 153 19.60 -20.02 0.81
C SER A 153 19.44 -20.97 2.00
N VAL A 154 19.29 -20.41 3.19
CA VAL A 154 19.13 -21.18 4.46
C VAL A 154 17.90 -22.09 4.41
N GLU A 155 16.80 -21.59 3.87
CA GLU A 155 15.53 -22.34 3.74
C GLU A 155 15.43 -23.14 2.43
N GLY A 156 16.49 -23.14 1.61
CA GLY A 156 16.62 -23.97 0.41
C GLY A 156 16.10 -23.30 -0.88
N GLY A 157 15.91 -21.99 -0.88
CA GLY A 157 15.65 -21.21 -2.08
C GLY A 157 16.85 -21.23 -3.03
N GLU A 158 16.60 -21.14 -4.34
CA GLU A 158 17.64 -21.12 -5.37
C GLU A 158 18.27 -19.73 -5.47
N VAL A 159 19.61 -19.68 -5.47
CA VAL A 159 20.38 -18.44 -5.56
C VAL A 159 21.31 -18.50 -6.79
N GLU A 160 21.15 -17.58 -7.72
CA GLU A 160 21.86 -17.55 -8.99
C GLU A 160 22.51 -16.17 -9.23
N VAL A 161 23.80 -16.15 -9.59
CA VAL A 161 24.46 -14.92 -10.05
C VAL A 161 24.07 -14.62 -11.49
N VAL A 162 23.45 -13.46 -11.71
CA VAL A 162 23.05 -12.98 -13.04
C VAL A 162 24.00 -11.90 -13.51
N VAL A 163 24.83 -12.26 -14.48
CA VAL A 163 25.89 -11.38 -15.01
C VAL A 163 25.26 -10.22 -15.80
N ASN A 164 25.71 -9.00 -15.51
CA ASN A 164 25.28 -7.77 -16.18
C ASN A 164 23.74 -7.59 -16.23
N ALA A 165 23.08 -7.89 -15.14
CA ALA A 165 21.63 -7.87 -15.05
C ALA A 165 21.04 -6.45 -15.14
N GLY A 166 19.83 -6.36 -15.69
CA GLY A 166 19.06 -5.11 -15.70
C GLY A 166 19.66 -3.94 -16.47
N GLY A 167 20.72 -4.14 -17.26
CA GLY A 167 21.39 -3.06 -18.01
C GLY A 167 22.19 -2.09 -17.12
N THR A 168 22.41 -2.43 -15.86
CA THR A 168 23.18 -1.62 -14.90
C THR A 168 24.69 -1.73 -15.11
N GLY A 169 25.15 -2.74 -15.88
CA GLY A 169 26.56 -3.08 -16.05
C GLY A 169 27.17 -3.80 -14.85
N ARG A 170 26.38 -4.18 -13.85
CA ARG A 170 26.77 -4.92 -12.65
C ARG A 170 26.11 -6.30 -12.60
N ASP A 171 26.83 -7.23 -11.98
CA ASP A 171 26.27 -8.53 -11.66
C ASP A 171 25.30 -8.38 -10.49
N GLN A 172 24.20 -9.12 -10.53
CA GLN A 172 23.15 -9.13 -9.51
C GLN A 172 22.89 -10.57 -9.09
N ILE A 173 22.15 -10.76 -8.02
CA ILE A 173 21.77 -12.09 -7.55
C ILE A 173 20.25 -12.25 -7.73
N ARG A 174 19.86 -13.34 -8.41
CA ARG A 174 18.47 -13.79 -8.45
C ARG A 174 18.27 -14.77 -7.29
N TYR A 175 17.29 -14.49 -6.46
CA TYR A 175 16.78 -15.41 -5.47
C TYR A 175 15.40 -15.92 -5.88
N THR A 176 15.18 -17.22 -5.80
CA THR A 176 13.89 -17.87 -6.04
C THR A 176 13.47 -18.60 -4.76
N PRO A 177 12.36 -18.22 -4.11
CA PRO A 177 11.90 -18.90 -2.90
C PRO A 177 11.64 -20.39 -3.11
N PRO A 178 11.75 -21.23 -2.06
CA PRO A 178 11.22 -22.59 -2.12
C PRO A 178 9.72 -22.56 -2.42
N THR A 179 9.22 -23.54 -3.16
CA THR A 179 7.80 -23.60 -3.56
C THR A 179 6.87 -23.47 -2.35
N GLY A 180 5.98 -22.46 -2.41
CA GLY A 180 4.98 -22.18 -1.37
C GLY A 180 5.57 -21.67 -0.04
N PHE A 181 6.86 -21.37 0.04
CA PHE A 181 7.49 -20.82 1.24
C PHE A 181 7.04 -19.37 1.48
N SER A 182 6.84 -19.04 2.76
CA SER A 182 6.69 -17.67 3.25
C SER A 182 7.40 -17.57 4.61
N GLY A 183 8.01 -16.42 4.87
CA GLY A 183 8.81 -16.17 6.05
C GLY A 183 10.17 -15.58 5.71
N SER A 184 11.04 -15.45 6.69
CA SER A 184 12.39 -14.92 6.50
C SER A 184 13.33 -16.00 6.02
N ASP A 185 14.16 -15.68 5.03
CA ASP A 185 15.23 -16.52 4.49
C ASP A 185 16.51 -15.68 4.36
N SER A 186 17.65 -16.30 4.08
CA SER A 186 18.89 -15.57 3.88
C SER A 186 19.93 -16.39 3.10
N PHE A 187 20.85 -15.69 2.45
CA PHE A 187 22.01 -16.28 1.80
C PHE A 187 23.21 -15.31 1.86
N ALA A 188 24.42 -15.84 1.75
CA ALA A 188 25.62 -15.03 1.76
C ALA A 188 26.17 -14.79 0.36
N TYR A 189 26.88 -13.66 0.22
CA TYR A 189 27.68 -13.36 -0.98
C TYR A 189 29.06 -12.82 -0.59
N ALA A 190 30.00 -12.85 -1.54
CA ALA A 190 31.36 -12.35 -1.38
C ALA A 190 31.70 -11.36 -2.48
N ILE A 191 32.44 -10.30 -2.14
CA ILE A 191 32.94 -9.29 -3.06
C ILE A 191 34.46 -9.39 -3.26
N ASN A 192 34.97 -8.68 -4.27
CA ASN A 192 36.41 -8.53 -4.45
C ASN A 192 37.05 -7.89 -3.20
N GLY A 193 38.21 -8.43 -2.76
CA GLY A 193 38.83 -8.05 -1.49
C GLY A 193 38.54 -9.04 -0.36
N GLY A 194 37.61 -9.96 -0.55
CA GLY A 194 37.38 -11.12 0.32
C GLY A 194 36.39 -10.87 1.47
N ASP A 195 35.70 -9.72 1.49
CA ASP A 195 34.64 -9.46 2.45
C ASP A 195 33.31 -10.10 2.00
N THR A 196 32.44 -10.39 2.95
CA THR A 196 31.17 -11.10 2.75
C THR A 196 30.03 -10.39 3.47
N ALA A 197 28.83 -10.44 2.91
CA ALA A 197 27.62 -9.97 3.56
C ALA A 197 26.46 -10.93 3.33
N ILE A 198 25.36 -10.67 4.01
CA ILE A 198 24.14 -11.49 4.00
C ILE A 198 23.05 -10.70 3.31
N VAL A 199 22.32 -11.35 2.41
CA VAL A 199 21.02 -10.88 1.92
C VAL A 199 19.96 -11.50 2.79
N ASN A 200 19.21 -10.66 3.50
CA ASN A 200 18.01 -11.06 4.24
C ASN A 200 16.79 -10.91 3.31
N VAL A 201 16.04 -11.97 3.17
CA VAL A 201 14.88 -12.02 2.27
C VAL A 201 13.62 -12.23 3.11
N ASP A 202 12.66 -11.32 3.00
CA ASP A 202 11.32 -11.51 3.55
C ASP A 202 10.38 -11.98 2.43
N VAL A 203 10.03 -13.27 2.46
CA VAL A 203 9.01 -13.83 1.58
C VAL A 203 7.64 -13.59 2.21
N LEU A 204 6.92 -12.60 1.72
CA LEU A 204 5.68 -12.09 2.29
C LEU A 204 4.55 -13.13 2.15
N SER A 205 3.81 -13.39 3.22
CA SER A 205 2.62 -14.21 3.12
C SER A 205 1.49 -13.45 2.41
N LEU A 206 0.80 -14.12 1.48
CA LEU A 206 -0.43 -13.56 0.89
C LEU A 206 -1.58 -13.70 1.91
N ARG A 207 -2.31 -12.60 2.17
CA ARG A 207 -3.59 -12.69 2.86
C ARG A 207 -4.51 -13.57 2.03
N GLN A 208 -5.03 -14.65 2.61
CA GLN A 208 -5.94 -15.53 1.91
C GLN A 208 -7.28 -14.82 1.62
N PRO A 209 -7.92 -15.13 0.50
CA PRO A 209 -9.23 -14.57 0.20
C PRO A 209 -10.27 -15.00 1.23
N ASP A 210 -11.22 -14.14 1.48
CA ASP A 210 -12.40 -14.47 2.27
C ASP A 210 -13.34 -15.34 1.43
N ALA A 211 -14.11 -16.17 2.09
CA ALA A 211 -15.13 -17.02 1.48
C ALA A 211 -16.52 -16.54 1.93
N PRO A 212 -16.99 -15.38 1.42
CA PRO A 212 -18.36 -14.95 1.74
C PRO A 212 -19.36 -15.98 1.21
N GLY A 213 -20.50 -16.11 1.86
CA GLY A 213 -21.64 -16.82 1.33
C GLY A 213 -22.15 -16.20 0.02
N ALA A 214 -23.43 -16.17 -0.21
CA ALA A 214 -24.01 -15.50 -1.37
C ALA A 214 -23.68 -14.00 -1.39
N THR A 215 -23.35 -13.46 -2.53
CA THR A 215 -23.02 -12.04 -2.70
C THR A 215 -23.77 -11.41 -3.85
N THR A 216 -24.14 -10.14 -3.73
CA THR A 216 -24.68 -9.32 -4.83
C THR A 216 -23.62 -8.30 -5.31
N PRO A 217 -23.65 -7.86 -6.59
CA PRO A 217 -22.74 -6.83 -7.07
C PRO A 217 -22.96 -5.49 -6.35
N GLY A 218 -21.86 -4.79 -6.03
CA GLY A 218 -21.90 -3.45 -5.43
C GLY A 218 -21.17 -3.39 -4.08
N VAL A 219 -21.26 -2.24 -3.46
CA VAL A 219 -20.74 -1.95 -2.12
C VAL A 219 -21.81 -1.25 -1.32
N GLY A 220 -22.10 -1.74 -0.12
CA GLY A 220 -23.05 -1.12 0.80
C GLY A 220 -22.42 0.09 1.49
N VAL A 221 -23.24 1.08 1.86
CA VAL A 221 -22.85 2.22 2.67
C VAL A 221 -23.84 2.45 3.80
N ALA A 222 -23.31 2.74 4.98
CA ALA A 222 -24.10 3.24 6.12
C ALA A 222 -23.67 4.67 6.44
N TYR A 223 -24.62 5.57 6.71
CA TYR A 223 -24.41 6.98 6.99
C TYR A 223 -24.61 7.30 8.48
N TYR A 224 -23.75 8.16 9.00
CA TYR A 224 -23.71 8.53 10.41
C TYR A 224 -23.76 10.04 10.57
N GLU A 225 -24.53 10.51 11.55
CA GLU A 225 -24.52 11.90 11.96
C GLU A 225 -23.35 12.18 12.88
N LEU A 226 -22.53 13.20 12.54
CA LEU A 226 -21.37 13.61 13.32
C LEU A 226 -21.61 15.03 13.88
N ASP A 227 -20.71 15.47 14.78
CA ASP A 227 -20.76 16.81 15.39
C ASP A 227 -19.35 17.42 15.34
N ASP A 228 -19.14 18.33 14.38
CA ASP A 228 -17.88 19.04 14.11
C ASP A 228 -16.63 18.11 14.12
N PRO A 229 -16.62 17.02 13.31
CA PRO A 229 -15.55 16.04 13.32
C PRO A 229 -14.25 16.65 12.80
N THR A 230 -13.12 16.25 13.38
CA THR A 230 -11.78 16.63 12.91
C THR A 230 -10.90 15.44 12.55
N VAL A 231 -11.36 14.25 12.89
CA VAL A 231 -10.78 12.94 12.61
C VAL A 231 -11.90 11.91 12.49
N LEU A 232 -11.60 10.76 11.91
CA LEU A 232 -12.54 9.63 11.84
C LEU A 232 -12.99 9.20 13.25
N PRO A 233 -14.30 9.11 13.51
CA PRO A 233 -14.81 8.59 14.75
C PRO A 233 -14.64 7.07 14.83
N ASP A 234 -14.91 6.52 15.99
CA ASP A 234 -15.16 5.08 16.14
C ASP A 234 -16.61 4.78 15.73
N PHE A 235 -16.80 4.40 14.47
CA PHE A 235 -18.12 4.09 13.91
C PHE A 235 -18.83 2.91 14.59
N SER A 236 -18.10 2.04 15.31
CA SER A 236 -18.71 0.92 16.04
C SER A 236 -19.57 1.38 17.23
N THR A 237 -19.37 2.61 17.67
CA THR A 237 -20.09 3.22 18.80
C THR A 237 -21.28 4.10 18.38
N LEU A 238 -21.51 4.23 17.08
CA LEU A 238 -22.52 5.12 16.51
C LEU A 238 -23.63 4.32 15.82
N ASP A 239 -24.84 4.83 15.90
CA ASP A 239 -25.98 4.30 15.14
C ASP A 239 -26.04 4.98 13.77
N SER A 240 -26.14 4.19 12.70
CA SER A 240 -26.40 4.72 11.37
C SER A 240 -27.82 5.24 11.24
N TYR A 241 -27.99 6.39 10.56
CA TYR A 241 -29.33 6.96 10.34
C TYR A 241 -29.92 6.61 8.98
N ASP A 242 -29.10 6.19 8.02
CA ASP A 242 -29.51 5.82 6.66
C ASP A 242 -28.49 4.89 6.04
N SER A 243 -28.85 4.19 4.97
CA SER A 243 -28.00 3.28 4.21
C SER A 243 -28.37 3.25 2.73
N ASP A 244 -27.41 2.91 1.86
CA ASP A 244 -27.61 2.77 0.42
C ASP A 244 -26.55 1.83 -0.17
N GLU A 245 -26.59 1.63 -1.49
CA GLU A 245 -25.67 0.79 -2.24
C GLU A 245 -25.11 1.54 -3.43
N PHE A 246 -23.80 1.33 -3.71
CA PHE A 246 -23.14 1.91 -4.87
C PHE A 246 -22.51 0.82 -5.76
N PRO A 247 -22.44 1.04 -7.07
CA PRO A 247 -21.73 0.13 -7.97
C PRO A 247 -20.21 0.16 -7.73
N SER A 248 -19.67 1.25 -7.20
CA SER A 248 -18.25 1.44 -6.86
C SER A 248 -18.07 2.69 -6.02
N ILE A 249 -16.98 2.80 -5.27
CA ILE A 249 -16.64 4.03 -4.53
C ILE A 249 -15.89 4.98 -5.46
N ASN A 250 -16.67 5.77 -6.20
CA ASN A 250 -16.17 6.80 -7.14
C ASN A 250 -17.06 8.03 -7.06
N LEU A 251 -16.96 8.74 -5.96
CA LEU A 251 -17.79 9.88 -5.58
C LEU A 251 -16.91 11.15 -5.56
N PRO A 252 -16.81 11.87 -6.70
CA PRO A 252 -16.02 13.11 -6.76
C PRO A 252 -16.54 14.16 -5.80
N SER A 253 -15.65 15.00 -5.25
CA SER A 253 -16.02 16.07 -4.33
C SER A 253 -17.02 17.04 -4.97
N THR A 254 -18.08 17.32 -4.22
CA THR A 254 -19.13 18.29 -4.57
C THR A 254 -19.46 19.16 -3.36
N GLY A 255 -19.92 20.40 -3.57
CA GLY A 255 -20.36 21.31 -2.50
C GLY A 255 -21.81 21.09 -2.05
N GLY A 256 -22.41 19.93 -2.34
CA GLY A 256 -23.77 19.57 -1.95
C GLY A 256 -23.78 18.41 -0.96
N ASN A 257 -24.94 17.75 -0.82
CA ASN A 257 -25.04 16.56 0.01
C ASN A 257 -24.02 15.51 -0.43
N PHE A 258 -23.37 14.87 0.55
CA PHE A 258 -22.47 13.76 0.28
C PHE A 258 -23.29 12.55 -0.21
N ALA A 259 -23.07 12.18 -1.45
CA ALA A 259 -23.75 11.05 -2.08
C ALA A 259 -25.27 11.07 -1.84
N THR A 260 -25.83 10.00 -1.30
CA THR A 260 -27.25 9.84 -0.97
C THR A 260 -27.58 10.10 0.51
N SER A 261 -26.61 10.55 1.30
CA SER A 261 -26.73 10.76 2.76
C SER A 261 -27.79 11.79 3.18
N GLY A 262 -28.23 12.66 2.25
CA GLY A 262 -29.12 13.77 2.58
C GLY A 262 -28.45 14.93 3.33
N ARG A 263 -27.15 14.85 3.66
CA ARG A 263 -26.38 15.85 4.42
C ARG A 263 -25.18 16.34 3.62
N ALA A 264 -24.89 17.63 3.73
CA ALA A 264 -23.70 18.24 3.12
C ALA A 264 -22.51 18.24 4.09
N ASP A 265 -22.78 18.49 5.36
CA ASP A 265 -21.78 18.68 6.41
C ASP A 265 -22.04 17.71 7.58
N ASP A 266 -21.03 17.51 8.43
CA ASP A 266 -21.09 16.70 9.65
C ASP A 266 -21.63 15.29 9.39
N VAL A 267 -21.11 14.63 8.35
CA VAL A 267 -21.54 13.30 7.92
C VAL A 267 -20.38 12.31 7.93
N GLY A 268 -20.65 11.12 8.48
CA GLY A 268 -19.78 9.96 8.35
C GLY A 268 -20.38 8.95 7.38
N ALA A 269 -19.52 8.18 6.73
CA ALA A 269 -19.93 7.06 5.88
C ALA A 269 -18.99 5.86 6.07
N VAL A 270 -19.58 4.68 6.14
CA VAL A 270 -18.85 3.42 6.19
C VAL A 270 -19.30 2.56 5.02
N PHE A 271 -18.39 2.35 4.09
CA PHE A 271 -18.60 1.45 2.96
C PHE A 271 -18.09 0.05 3.32
N THR A 272 -18.89 -0.97 3.06
CA THR A 272 -18.55 -2.37 3.34
C THR A 272 -18.88 -3.27 2.16
N GLY A 273 -18.02 -4.26 1.94
CA GLY A 273 -18.19 -5.24 0.87
C GLY A 273 -16.95 -6.06 0.67
N PHE A 274 -16.81 -6.60 -0.52
CA PHE A 274 -15.66 -7.38 -0.95
C PHE A 274 -15.09 -6.80 -2.23
N VAL A 275 -13.78 -6.76 -2.33
CA VAL A 275 -13.06 -6.47 -3.56
C VAL A 275 -12.46 -7.76 -4.10
N GLU A 276 -12.70 -8.07 -5.39
CA GLU A 276 -12.13 -9.23 -6.05
C GLU A 276 -10.84 -8.89 -6.77
N VAL A 277 -9.76 -9.59 -6.42
CA VAL A 277 -8.47 -9.49 -7.08
C VAL A 277 -8.21 -10.75 -7.95
N PRO A 278 -7.80 -10.58 -9.23
CA PRO A 278 -7.77 -11.68 -10.19
C PRO A 278 -6.54 -12.60 -10.05
N ALA A 279 -5.50 -12.15 -9.37
CA ALA A 279 -4.25 -12.87 -9.21
C ALA A 279 -3.65 -12.60 -7.84
N GLY A 280 -2.91 -13.55 -7.30
CA GLY A 280 -2.08 -13.30 -6.11
C GLY A 280 -0.97 -12.31 -6.40
N GLY A 281 -0.61 -11.48 -5.42
CA GLY A 281 0.46 -10.52 -5.56
C GLY A 281 0.34 -9.30 -4.66
N MET A 282 1.28 -8.35 -4.85
CA MET A 282 1.22 -7.06 -4.16
C MET A 282 0.16 -6.16 -4.80
N TYR A 283 -0.69 -5.61 -3.95
CA TYR A 283 -1.69 -4.61 -4.33
C TYR A 283 -1.45 -3.33 -3.57
N THR A 284 -1.55 -2.21 -4.28
CA THR A 284 -1.57 -0.87 -3.68
C THR A 284 -2.99 -0.35 -3.76
N PHE A 285 -3.59 -0.02 -2.62
CA PHE A 285 -4.88 0.66 -2.54
C PHE A 285 -4.69 2.14 -2.30
N PHE A 286 -5.62 2.94 -2.81
CA PHE A 286 -5.60 4.40 -2.69
C PHE A 286 -6.98 4.88 -2.27
N THR A 287 -7.02 5.80 -1.31
CA THR A 287 -8.19 6.65 -1.07
C THR A 287 -7.84 8.09 -1.41
N GLU A 288 -8.68 8.74 -2.20
CA GLU A 288 -8.65 10.17 -2.44
C GLU A 288 -9.94 10.75 -1.88
N SER A 289 -9.86 11.58 -0.86
CA SER A 289 -11.05 12.07 -0.14
C SER A 289 -10.94 13.54 0.27
N ASP A 290 -12.06 14.11 0.55
CA ASP A 290 -12.34 15.44 1.09
C ASP A 290 -13.54 15.27 2.04
N ASP A 291 -13.41 15.27 3.37
CA ASP A 291 -12.22 15.30 4.21
C ASP A 291 -11.56 13.92 4.37
N GLY A 292 -11.47 13.42 5.60
CA GLY A 292 -10.67 12.26 5.99
C GLY A 292 -11.27 10.92 5.64
N SER A 293 -10.37 9.94 5.37
CA SER A 293 -10.75 8.56 5.10
C SER A 293 -9.72 7.55 5.58
N ARG A 294 -10.14 6.30 5.75
CA ARG A 294 -9.24 5.14 5.88
C ARG A 294 -9.80 3.93 5.14
N LEU A 295 -8.92 3.03 4.72
CA LEU A 295 -9.28 1.79 4.06
C LEU A 295 -8.67 0.61 4.79
N LEU A 296 -9.48 -0.39 5.06
CA LEU A 296 -9.07 -1.65 5.66
C LEU A 296 -9.36 -2.82 4.69
N ILE A 297 -8.50 -3.83 4.71
CA ILE A 297 -8.72 -5.13 4.08
C ILE A 297 -8.77 -6.17 5.19
N GLY A 298 -9.91 -6.80 5.37
CA GLY A 298 -10.20 -7.48 6.63
C GLY A 298 -10.13 -6.50 7.80
N ASP A 299 -9.34 -6.84 8.82
CA ASP A 299 -9.12 -5.98 10.00
C ASP A 299 -7.85 -5.12 9.89
N GLU A 300 -7.08 -5.25 8.80
CA GLU A 300 -5.83 -4.53 8.62
C GLU A 300 -6.04 -3.17 7.94
N GLN A 301 -5.59 -2.09 8.60
CA GLN A 301 -5.63 -0.75 8.01
C GLN A 301 -4.52 -0.60 6.97
N ILE A 302 -4.92 -0.47 5.70
CA ILE A 302 -4.01 -0.34 4.56
C ILE A 302 -3.75 1.13 4.23
N VAL A 303 -4.80 1.95 4.19
CA VAL A 303 -4.64 3.38 3.90
C VAL A 303 -5.12 4.20 5.09
N ASN A 304 -4.30 5.16 5.49
CA ASN A 304 -4.67 6.20 6.45
C ASN A 304 -4.60 7.57 5.74
N ASN A 305 -5.75 8.16 5.52
CA ASN A 305 -5.94 9.49 4.96
C ASN A 305 -6.84 10.33 5.89
N ASP A 306 -6.68 10.13 7.21
CA ASP A 306 -7.50 10.79 8.23
C ASP A 306 -7.11 12.26 8.41
N GLY A 307 -8.07 13.08 8.86
CA GLY A 307 -7.90 14.50 9.15
C GLY A 307 -8.66 15.42 8.19
N LEU A 308 -8.59 16.72 8.46
CA LEU A 308 -9.25 17.75 7.65
C LEU A 308 -8.37 18.15 6.46
N HIS A 309 -8.85 17.97 5.25
CA HIS A 309 -8.17 18.35 4.01
C HIS A 309 -9.14 18.35 2.81
N GLY A 310 -8.86 19.17 1.80
CA GLY A 310 -9.52 19.01 0.49
C GLY A 310 -9.09 17.71 -0.17
N MET A 311 -9.61 17.42 -1.39
CA MET A 311 -9.30 16.18 -2.11
C MET A 311 -7.80 15.85 -2.06
N GLN A 312 -7.46 14.85 -1.28
CA GLN A 312 -6.10 14.37 -1.06
C GLN A 312 -6.06 12.86 -1.23
N GLU A 313 -5.01 12.36 -1.89
CA GLU A 313 -4.80 10.93 -2.06
C GLU A 313 -3.72 10.41 -1.10
N ARG A 314 -3.96 9.23 -0.53
CA ARG A 314 -3.00 8.40 0.19
C ARG A 314 -3.11 6.96 -0.27
N SER A 315 -2.03 6.20 -0.05
CA SER A 315 -1.96 4.80 -0.46
C SER A 315 -1.30 3.92 0.59
N GLY A 316 -1.53 2.61 0.46
CA GLY A 316 -0.87 1.58 1.22
C GLY A 316 -0.85 0.27 0.44
N GLU A 317 0.02 -0.64 0.84
CA GLU A 317 0.29 -1.90 0.13
C GLU A 317 -0.08 -3.10 0.99
N ILE A 318 -0.56 -4.14 0.33
CA ILE A 318 -0.86 -5.44 0.94
C ILE A 318 -0.67 -6.56 -0.06
N ALA A 319 -0.15 -7.69 0.41
CA ALA A 319 -0.02 -8.91 -0.38
C ALA A 319 -1.31 -9.75 -0.27
N LEU A 320 -2.01 -9.95 -1.39
CA LEU A 320 -3.29 -10.64 -1.45
C LEU A 320 -3.20 -11.90 -2.31
N GLY A 321 -3.85 -12.98 -1.88
CA GLY A 321 -4.19 -14.13 -2.72
C GLY A 321 -5.28 -13.77 -3.74
N ALA A 322 -5.38 -14.52 -4.84
CA ALA A 322 -6.47 -14.32 -5.80
C ALA A 322 -7.83 -14.63 -5.16
N GLY A 323 -8.82 -13.79 -5.37
CA GLY A 323 -10.17 -13.97 -4.84
C GLY A 323 -10.76 -12.72 -4.22
N LYS A 324 -11.82 -12.89 -3.45
CA LYS A 324 -12.53 -11.81 -2.77
C LYS A 324 -11.90 -11.51 -1.42
N HIS A 325 -11.75 -10.24 -1.11
CA HIS A 325 -11.24 -9.77 0.19
C HIS A 325 -12.22 -8.78 0.79
N ALA A 326 -12.58 -8.98 2.05
CA ALA A 326 -13.41 -8.03 2.79
C ALA A 326 -12.73 -6.68 2.81
N ILE A 327 -13.46 -5.66 2.43
CA ILE A 327 -12.99 -4.28 2.39
C ILE A 327 -13.94 -3.38 3.15
N ARG A 328 -13.37 -2.52 3.99
CA ARG A 328 -14.09 -1.49 4.72
C ARG A 328 -13.42 -0.15 4.43
N VAL A 329 -14.22 0.84 4.00
CA VAL A 329 -13.75 2.20 3.78
C VAL A 329 -14.57 3.14 4.64
N GLU A 330 -13.89 3.90 5.47
CA GLU A 330 -14.50 4.88 6.36
C GLU A 330 -14.17 6.28 5.87
N PHE A 331 -15.12 7.17 6.03
CA PHE A 331 -15.04 8.54 5.54
C PHE A 331 -15.77 9.47 6.51
N PHE A 332 -15.28 10.70 6.63
CA PHE A 332 -16.03 11.78 7.24
C PHE A 332 -15.89 13.08 6.45
N GLU A 333 -16.90 13.91 6.53
CA GLU A 333 -16.93 15.29 6.04
C GLU A 333 -17.43 16.18 7.18
N ARG A 334 -16.69 17.26 7.45
CA ARG A 334 -17.08 18.26 8.41
C ARG A 334 -17.84 19.42 7.75
N GLY A 335 -17.35 19.90 6.61
CA GLY A 335 -17.95 21.01 5.91
C GLY A 335 -17.13 21.44 4.70
N GLY A 336 -17.84 21.80 3.62
CA GLY A 336 -17.22 22.26 2.39
C GLY A 336 -17.54 21.40 1.19
N GLY A 337 -16.52 20.80 0.61
CA GLY A 337 -16.66 19.83 -0.48
C GLY A 337 -16.54 18.42 0.04
N ALA A 338 -17.47 17.54 -0.28
CA ALA A 338 -17.50 16.16 0.18
C ALA A 338 -17.31 15.18 -0.98
N GLY A 339 -16.35 14.26 -0.85
CA GLY A 339 -16.11 13.25 -1.88
C GLY A 339 -15.09 12.18 -1.47
N ILE A 340 -15.23 10.98 -2.08
CA ILE A 340 -14.29 9.88 -1.90
C ILE A 340 -14.16 9.02 -3.16
N ILE A 341 -12.94 8.69 -3.53
CA ILE A 341 -12.62 7.81 -4.66
C ILE A 341 -11.65 6.75 -4.18
N VAL A 342 -11.97 5.47 -4.46
CA VAL A 342 -11.11 4.34 -4.15
C VAL A 342 -10.51 3.78 -5.43
N ARG A 343 -9.18 3.65 -5.44
CA ARG A 343 -8.43 3.07 -6.56
C ARG A 343 -7.55 1.93 -6.07
N PHE A 344 -7.14 1.11 -7.01
CA PHE A 344 -6.18 0.05 -6.76
C PHE A 344 -5.19 -0.08 -7.92
N GLN A 345 -4.08 -0.73 -7.63
CA GLN A 345 -3.05 -1.16 -8.58
C GLN A 345 -2.57 -2.54 -8.13
N GLY A 346 -2.18 -3.40 -9.06
CA GLY A 346 -1.72 -4.74 -8.70
C GLY A 346 -1.06 -5.46 -9.87
N PRO A 347 -0.81 -6.76 -9.79
CA PRO A 347 -0.20 -7.53 -10.87
C PRO A 347 -0.92 -7.35 -12.20
N ASN A 348 -0.21 -6.79 -13.19
CA ASN A 348 -0.75 -6.44 -14.52
C ASN A 348 -1.97 -5.49 -14.52
N ILE A 349 -2.21 -4.78 -13.41
CA ILE A 349 -3.27 -3.79 -13.29
C ILE A 349 -2.61 -2.44 -12.99
N SER A 350 -2.70 -1.51 -13.95
CA SER A 350 -2.31 -0.11 -13.71
C SER A 350 -3.31 0.57 -12.78
N LYS A 351 -2.83 1.57 -12.00
CA LYS A 351 -3.67 2.36 -11.10
C LYS A 351 -4.96 2.84 -11.77
N ARG A 352 -6.10 2.49 -11.18
CA ARG A 352 -7.45 2.85 -11.68
C ARG A 352 -8.47 2.78 -10.55
N VAL A 353 -9.62 3.40 -10.74
CA VAL A 353 -10.81 3.17 -9.89
C VAL A 353 -11.16 1.69 -9.95
N ILE A 354 -11.54 1.11 -8.83
CA ILE A 354 -12.00 -0.28 -8.77
C ILE A 354 -13.33 -0.38 -9.54
N GLU A 355 -13.33 -1.18 -10.60
CA GLU A 355 -14.49 -1.35 -11.48
C GLU A 355 -15.67 -2.02 -10.74
N GLN A 356 -16.89 -1.68 -11.13
CA GLN A 356 -18.13 -2.27 -10.56
C GLN A 356 -18.10 -3.80 -10.50
N SER A 357 -17.56 -4.45 -11.52
CA SER A 357 -17.50 -5.91 -11.63
C SER A 357 -16.63 -6.58 -10.55
N ARG A 358 -15.84 -5.81 -9.81
CA ARG A 358 -14.96 -6.28 -8.74
C ARG A 358 -15.51 -6.04 -7.34
N TRP A 359 -16.61 -5.31 -7.26
CA TRP A 359 -17.31 -5.06 -6.01
C TRP A 359 -18.41 -6.07 -5.82
N SER A 360 -18.51 -6.62 -4.63
CA SER A 360 -19.68 -7.38 -4.18
C SER A 360 -19.88 -7.14 -2.69
N GLN A 361 -21.11 -7.32 -2.25
CA GLN A 361 -21.50 -7.26 -0.84
C GLN A 361 -22.19 -8.55 -0.45
N ALA A 362 -22.10 -8.92 0.82
CA ALA A 362 -22.85 -10.05 1.34
C ALA A 362 -24.35 -9.78 1.18
N ILE A 363 -25.08 -10.79 0.80
CA ILE A 363 -26.53 -10.71 0.86
C ILE A 363 -26.90 -10.86 2.35
N ASP A 364 -27.59 -9.87 2.87
CA ASP A 364 -28.13 -9.97 4.23
C ASP A 364 -29.32 -10.94 4.22
N CYS A 365 -29.02 -12.17 4.54
CA CYS A 365 -29.98 -13.26 4.59
C CYS A 365 -29.86 -13.96 5.93
N PRO A 366 -30.31 -13.32 7.02
CA PRO A 366 -30.16 -13.85 8.38
C PRO A 366 -30.78 -15.23 8.57
N ALA A 367 -31.74 -15.59 7.72
CA ALA A 367 -32.39 -16.88 7.75
C ALA A 367 -31.59 -18.01 7.05
N ASP A 368 -30.59 -17.72 6.26
CA ASP A 368 -29.61 -18.69 5.72
C ASP A 368 -28.48 -18.88 6.72
N VAL A 369 -28.76 -19.58 7.81
CA VAL A 369 -27.83 -19.83 8.91
C VAL A 369 -26.78 -20.88 8.57
N THR A 370 -26.94 -21.60 7.48
CA THR A 370 -25.95 -22.56 6.95
C THR A 370 -24.99 -21.89 5.98
N GLY A 371 -25.34 -20.71 5.40
CA GLY A 371 -24.55 -19.98 4.41
C GLY A 371 -24.48 -20.67 3.04
N ASP A 372 -25.45 -21.52 2.71
CA ASP A 372 -25.46 -22.26 1.45
C ASP A 372 -26.18 -21.52 0.29
N GLY A 373 -26.72 -20.33 0.56
CA GLY A 373 -27.41 -19.47 -0.40
C GLY A 373 -28.90 -19.76 -0.55
N SER A 374 -29.48 -20.56 0.33
CA SER A 374 -30.90 -20.91 0.31
C SER A 374 -31.45 -21.04 1.70
N VAL A 375 -32.66 -20.58 1.95
CA VAL A 375 -33.34 -20.83 3.24
C VAL A 375 -34.21 -22.07 3.10
N ASP A 376 -33.73 -23.20 3.62
CA ASP A 376 -34.39 -24.50 3.44
C ASP A 376 -34.36 -25.39 4.69
N LEU A 377 -34.49 -26.70 4.49
CA LEU A 377 -34.48 -27.66 5.59
C LEU A 377 -33.15 -27.77 6.33
N ALA A 378 -32.02 -27.39 5.71
CA ALA A 378 -30.73 -27.40 6.38
C ALA A 378 -30.67 -26.33 7.47
N ASP A 379 -31.15 -25.12 7.17
CA ASP A 379 -31.23 -24.00 8.13
C ASP A 379 -32.21 -24.29 9.27
N LEU A 380 -33.37 -24.81 8.91
CA LEU A 380 -34.37 -25.20 9.91
C LEU A 380 -33.79 -26.29 10.87
N ASN A 381 -33.08 -27.24 10.36
CA ASN A 381 -32.45 -28.27 11.18
C ASN A 381 -31.35 -27.73 12.07
N LEU A 382 -30.59 -26.75 11.61
CA LEU A 382 -29.53 -26.11 12.42
C LEU A 382 -30.13 -25.33 13.58
N VAL A 383 -31.19 -24.53 13.36
CA VAL A 383 -31.93 -23.82 14.41
C VAL A 383 -32.53 -24.82 15.40
N LEU A 384 -33.22 -25.87 14.92
CA LEU A 384 -33.83 -26.85 15.79
C LEU A 384 -32.80 -27.66 16.58
N GLY A 385 -31.63 -27.93 16.01
CA GLY A 385 -30.54 -28.65 16.65
C GLY A 385 -29.90 -27.87 17.80
N ASN A 386 -29.88 -26.54 17.69
CA ASN A 386 -29.29 -25.64 18.68
C ASN A 386 -30.32 -24.90 19.55
N PHE A 387 -31.59 -25.24 19.43
CA PHE A 387 -32.66 -24.54 20.11
C PHE A 387 -32.50 -24.50 21.64
N GLY A 388 -32.51 -23.31 22.22
CA GLY A 388 -32.27 -23.05 23.64
C GLY A 388 -30.81 -22.93 24.04
N LEU A 389 -29.87 -22.94 23.07
CA LEU A 389 -28.43 -22.77 23.32
C LEU A 389 -28.00 -21.32 23.02
N ALA A 390 -27.05 -20.84 23.81
CA ALA A 390 -26.33 -19.59 23.52
C ALA A 390 -25.16 -19.90 22.59
N THR A 391 -25.39 -19.83 21.29
CA THR A 391 -24.43 -20.12 20.23
C THR A 391 -24.78 -19.31 18.98
N ASP A 392 -23.77 -19.00 18.16
CA ASP A 392 -23.98 -18.33 16.88
C ASP A 392 -24.52 -19.30 15.79
N ASP A 393 -24.37 -20.63 16.02
CA ASP A 393 -24.88 -21.64 15.09
C ASP A 393 -26.40 -21.72 15.14
N GLY A 394 -27.08 -21.17 14.13
CA GLY A 394 -28.54 -21.10 14.05
C GLY A 394 -29.17 -19.87 14.66
N ASP A 395 -28.39 -18.89 15.14
CA ASP A 395 -28.83 -17.60 15.60
C ASP A 395 -29.10 -16.66 14.42
N ALA A 396 -30.28 -16.77 13.83
CA ALA A 396 -30.71 -15.96 12.70
C ALA A 396 -31.10 -14.53 13.10
N SER A 397 -31.36 -14.28 14.37
CA SER A 397 -31.73 -12.98 14.90
C SER A 397 -30.53 -12.14 15.33
N GLY A 398 -29.37 -12.79 15.59
CA GLY A 398 -28.16 -12.15 16.07
C GLY A 398 -28.22 -11.70 17.53
N ASP A 399 -29.13 -12.26 18.35
CA ASP A 399 -29.29 -11.88 19.76
C ASP A 399 -28.45 -12.73 20.73
N GLY A 400 -27.74 -13.74 20.22
CA GLY A 400 -26.87 -14.64 20.97
C GLY A 400 -27.58 -15.82 21.60
N LEU A 401 -28.85 -16.08 21.30
CA LEU A 401 -29.63 -17.19 21.81
C LEU A 401 -30.50 -17.79 20.72
N VAL A 402 -30.34 -19.05 20.41
CA VAL A 402 -31.19 -19.73 19.41
C VAL A 402 -32.55 -20.04 20.02
N ASP A 403 -33.58 -19.30 19.62
CA ASP A 403 -34.92 -19.41 20.18
C ASP A 403 -36.06 -19.29 19.12
N LEU A 404 -37.24 -18.83 19.55
CA LEU A 404 -38.39 -18.66 18.67
C LEU A 404 -38.23 -17.51 17.68
N ALA A 405 -37.35 -16.53 17.93
CA ALA A 405 -37.08 -15.44 17.00
C ALA A 405 -36.40 -16.01 15.74
N ASP A 406 -35.39 -16.86 15.93
CA ASP A 406 -34.63 -17.51 14.85
C ASP A 406 -35.50 -18.47 14.04
N LEU A 407 -36.27 -19.30 14.75
CA LEU A 407 -37.23 -20.19 14.10
C LEU A 407 -38.23 -19.44 13.23
N ASN A 408 -38.75 -18.29 13.70
CA ASN A 408 -39.63 -17.45 12.93
C ASN A 408 -38.93 -16.79 11.73
N ALA A 409 -37.68 -16.37 11.87
CA ALA A 409 -36.88 -15.85 10.76
C ALA A 409 -36.76 -16.87 9.65
N ILE A 410 -36.36 -18.13 9.99
CA ILE A 410 -36.26 -19.22 9.01
C ILE A 410 -37.61 -19.50 8.36
N LEU A 411 -38.67 -19.66 9.14
CA LEU A 411 -40.02 -19.99 8.61
C LEU A 411 -40.56 -18.86 7.74
N GLY A 412 -40.25 -17.60 8.09
CA GLY A 412 -40.65 -16.42 7.30
C GLY A 412 -39.98 -16.31 5.93
N ALA A 413 -38.75 -16.81 5.81
CA ALA A 413 -37.98 -16.80 4.59
C ALA A 413 -37.92 -18.17 3.90
N PHE A 414 -38.60 -19.20 4.42
CA PHE A 414 -38.43 -20.57 3.93
C PHE A 414 -38.80 -20.72 2.44
N GLY A 415 -37.87 -21.34 1.69
CA GLY A 415 -37.95 -21.52 0.24
C GLY A 415 -37.50 -20.32 -0.57
N THR A 416 -36.90 -19.30 0.05
CA THR A 416 -36.26 -18.19 -0.66
C THR A 416 -34.83 -18.52 -0.99
N SER A 417 -34.33 -17.98 -2.08
CA SER A 417 -32.91 -17.94 -2.40
C SER A 417 -32.32 -16.65 -1.85
N CYS A 418 -31.13 -16.74 -1.31
CA CYS A 418 -30.32 -15.63 -0.88
C CYS A 418 -29.40 -15.12 -2.01
N GLU A 419 -29.82 -15.33 -3.28
CA GLU A 419 -29.15 -14.83 -4.47
C GLU A 419 -29.65 -13.44 -4.87
#